data_a04d5e02f046d1a70893365321fc875e
#
_entry.id   a04d5e02f046d1a70893365321fc875e
#
_cell.length_a   1.000
_cell.length_b   1.000
_cell.length_c   1.000
_cell.angle_alpha   90.00
_cell.angle_beta   90.00
_cell.angle_gamma   90.00
#
_symmetry.space_group_name_H-M   'P 1'
#
loop_
_entity.id
_entity.type
_entity.pdbx_description
1 polymer ?
#
loop_
_entity_poly.entity_id
_entity_poly.type
_entity_poly.pdbx_seq_one_letter_code
_entity_poly.pdbx_strand_id
1 'polypeptide(L)'
;MAIDDFSRELYADILPDKTQHSAACFLTSTVAQCPYQIDYAYSDNGKEFKGTDSHAFVKACRQHGIGQKFTRINRPQTNGKAERVIRTLMDMWHSKIHFKDCADRHIQLLRFINFYNTVKPHKSLNNATPYEILTAYFNQPICKQL
;
A
#
# COMPACT_ATOMS: atom_id res chain seq x y z
N MET A 1 -4.22 4.10 -1.30
CA MET A 1 -3.09 3.24 -1.66
C MET A 1 -2.22 2.93 -0.45
N ALA A 2 -1.56 1.79 -0.45
CA ALA A 2 -0.57 1.36 0.54
C ALA A 2 0.66 0.80 -0.17
N ILE A 3 1.81 0.84 0.51
CA ILE A 3 3.06 0.26 0.02
C ILE A 3 3.72 -0.50 1.16
N ASP A 4 4.16 -1.72 0.88
CA ASP A 4 4.96 -2.48 1.83
C ASP A 4 6.35 -1.87 2.00
N ASP A 5 6.79 -1.74 3.26
CA ASP A 5 8.06 -1.07 3.55
C ASP A 5 9.28 -1.91 3.19
N PHE A 6 9.16 -3.22 3.18
CA PHE A 6 10.23 -4.15 2.84
C PHE A 6 10.34 -4.34 1.33
N SER A 7 9.29 -4.88 0.69
CA SER A 7 9.30 -5.26 -0.73
C SER A 7 8.98 -4.12 -1.69
N ARG A 8 8.41 -3.02 -1.20
CA ARG A 8 7.82 -1.94 -2.01
C ARG A 8 6.59 -2.39 -2.81
N GLU A 9 5.96 -3.49 -2.44
CA GLU A 9 4.74 -3.94 -3.09
C GLU A 9 3.64 -2.89 -2.93
N LEU A 10 2.99 -2.57 -4.05
CA LEU A 10 1.95 -1.55 -4.14
C LEU A 10 0.57 -2.18 -4.10
N TYR A 11 -0.26 -1.68 -3.21
CA TYR A 11 -1.71 -1.90 -3.18
C TYR A 11 -2.41 -0.57 -3.42
N ALA A 12 -3.37 -0.53 -4.33
CA ALA A 12 -4.13 0.69 -4.59
C ALA A 12 -5.55 0.35 -5.06
N ASP A 13 -6.47 1.26 -4.77
CA ASP A 13 -7.85 1.18 -5.21
C ASP A 13 -8.43 2.58 -5.42
N ILE A 14 -9.54 2.66 -6.16
CA ILE A 14 -10.31 3.88 -6.36
C ILE A 14 -11.51 3.82 -5.41
N LEU A 15 -11.47 4.68 -4.41
CA LEU A 15 -12.50 4.72 -3.37
C LEU A 15 -13.50 5.84 -3.66
N PRO A 16 -14.75 5.71 -3.19
CA PRO A 16 -15.79 6.72 -3.44
C PRO A 16 -15.52 8.04 -2.72
N ASP A 17 -14.84 7.99 -1.58
CA ASP A 17 -14.57 9.14 -0.74
C ASP A 17 -13.31 8.97 0.13
N LYS A 18 -12.98 10.03 0.89
CA LYS A 18 -11.87 10.06 1.85
C LYS A 18 -12.41 9.95 3.29
N THR A 19 -13.16 8.89 3.58
CA THR A 19 -13.73 8.66 4.91
C THR A 19 -13.03 7.52 5.65
N GLN A 20 -13.24 7.43 6.97
CA GLN A 20 -12.77 6.31 7.79
C GLN A 20 -13.30 4.96 7.32
N HIS A 21 -14.50 4.93 6.73
CA HIS A 21 -15.12 3.71 6.22
C HIS A 21 -14.43 3.23 4.95
N SER A 22 -14.19 4.12 4.00
CA SER A 22 -13.42 3.83 2.79
C SER A 22 -11.99 3.38 3.13
N ALA A 23 -11.34 4.03 4.09
CA ALA A 23 -10.02 3.63 4.56
C ALA A 23 -10.03 2.23 5.20
N ALA A 24 -11.05 1.90 6.01
CA ALA A 24 -11.21 0.58 6.62
C ALA A 24 -11.47 -0.52 5.58
N CYS A 25 -12.33 -0.26 4.60
CA CYS A 25 -12.57 -1.17 3.48
C CYS A 25 -11.29 -1.43 2.68
N PHE A 26 -10.52 -0.39 2.38
CA PHE A 26 -9.25 -0.52 1.68
C PHE A 26 -8.23 -1.35 2.48
N LEU A 27 -8.10 -1.12 3.80
CA LEU A 27 -7.23 -1.93 4.66
C LEU A 27 -7.63 -3.41 4.62
N THR A 28 -8.92 -3.70 4.80
CA THR A 28 -9.43 -5.09 4.79
C THR A 28 -9.18 -5.77 3.44
N SER A 29 -9.40 -5.06 2.32
CA SER A 29 -9.09 -5.56 0.98
C SER A 29 -7.59 -5.81 0.79
N THR A 30 -6.73 -4.91 1.30
CA THR A 30 -5.27 -5.07 1.25
C THR A 30 -4.84 -6.31 2.04
N VAL A 31 -5.34 -6.50 3.26
CA VAL A 31 -5.04 -7.68 4.09
C VAL A 31 -5.44 -8.97 3.39
N ALA A 32 -6.60 -8.99 2.71
CA ALA A 32 -7.06 -10.17 1.98
C ALA A 32 -6.19 -10.53 0.75
N GLN A 33 -5.51 -9.55 0.17
CA GLN A 33 -4.62 -9.73 -0.99
C GLN A 33 -3.17 -10.03 -0.59
N CYS A 34 -2.78 -9.61 0.62
CA CYS A 34 -1.42 -9.69 1.11
C CYS A 34 -1.04 -11.14 1.43
N PRO A 35 0.06 -11.69 0.88
CA PRO A 35 0.49 -13.06 1.16
C PRO A 35 1.25 -13.21 2.49
N TYR A 36 1.36 -12.14 3.27
CA TYR A 36 2.07 -12.08 4.55
C TYR A 36 1.24 -11.34 5.59
N GLN A 37 1.58 -11.50 6.86
CA GLN A 37 0.97 -10.74 7.93
C GLN A 37 1.47 -9.31 7.96
N ILE A 38 0.56 -8.35 8.11
CA ILE A 38 0.88 -6.93 8.28
C ILE A 38 0.96 -6.63 9.77
N ASP A 39 2.13 -6.26 10.27
CA ASP A 39 2.31 -5.90 11.69
C ASP A 39 1.82 -4.49 12.00
N TYR A 40 2.08 -3.53 11.10
CA TYR A 40 1.79 -2.12 11.33
C TYR A 40 1.25 -1.42 10.08
N ALA A 41 0.19 -0.63 10.28
CA ALA A 41 -0.26 0.37 9.32
C ALA A 41 0.35 1.73 9.70
N TYR A 42 1.21 2.26 8.81
CA TYR A 42 1.83 3.56 8.98
C TYR A 42 1.12 4.59 8.09
N SER A 43 0.53 5.62 8.70
CA SER A 43 -0.23 6.64 7.99
C SER A 43 0.15 8.06 8.43
N ASP A 44 -0.32 9.06 7.70
CA ASP A 44 -0.36 10.43 8.19
C ASP A 44 -1.41 10.59 9.31
N ASN A 45 -1.54 11.81 9.83
CA ASN A 45 -2.53 12.13 10.86
C ASN A 45 -3.92 12.48 10.29
N GLY A 46 -4.24 12.00 9.08
CA GLY A 46 -5.54 12.21 8.44
C GLY A 46 -6.70 11.69 9.29
N LYS A 47 -7.84 12.39 9.21
CA LYS A 47 -9.06 12.03 9.97
C LYS A 47 -9.62 10.66 9.55
N GLU A 48 -9.29 10.20 8.37
CA GLU A 48 -9.64 8.88 7.84
C GLU A 48 -8.90 7.73 8.53
N PHE A 49 -7.75 8.00 9.18
CA PHE A 49 -6.90 6.99 9.82
C PHE A 49 -6.88 7.11 11.35
N LYS A 50 -7.15 8.30 11.88
CA LYS A 50 -6.97 8.60 13.30
C LYS A 50 -8.28 8.95 13.98
N GLY A 51 -8.60 8.23 15.04
CA GLY A 51 -9.81 8.47 15.82
C GLY A 51 -9.82 7.71 17.15
N THR A 52 -10.99 7.67 17.77
CA THR A 52 -11.27 6.92 18.99
C THR A 52 -11.45 5.43 18.70
N ASP A 53 -11.69 4.64 19.72
CA ASP A 53 -11.95 3.19 19.61
C ASP A 53 -13.18 2.84 18.75
N SER A 54 -14.11 3.77 18.58
CA SER A 54 -15.28 3.61 17.70
C SER A 54 -14.99 3.87 16.23
N HIS A 55 -13.83 4.44 15.89
CA HIS A 55 -13.44 4.80 14.53
C HIS A 55 -13.28 3.57 13.63
N ALA A 56 -13.86 3.58 12.42
CA ALA A 56 -13.92 2.40 11.57
C ALA A 56 -12.53 1.84 11.19
N PHE A 57 -11.59 2.70 10.85
CA PHE A 57 -10.22 2.29 10.53
C PHE A 57 -9.47 1.70 11.74
N VAL A 58 -9.67 2.27 12.94
CA VAL A 58 -9.08 1.75 14.18
C VAL A 58 -9.63 0.36 14.50
N LYS A 59 -10.95 0.17 14.34
CA LYS A 59 -11.59 -1.15 14.49
C LYS A 59 -11.05 -2.18 13.50
N ALA A 60 -10.92 -1.80 12.23
CA ALA A 60 -10.36 -2.69 11.20
C ALA A 60 -8.91 -3.09 11.53
N CYS A 61 -8.06 -2.16 11.95
CA CYS A 61 -6.72 -2.48 12.41
C CYS A 61 -6.72 -3.50 13.56
N ARG A 62 -7.56 -3.31 14.57
CA ARG A 62 -7.69 -4.23 15.71
C ARG A 62 -8.20 -5.62 15.30
N GLN A 63 -9.20 -5.68 14.43
CA GLN A 63 -9.75 -6.94 13.92
C GLN A 63 -8.70 -7.79 13.20
N HIS A 64 -7.77 -7.15 12.51
CA HIS A 64 -6.69 -7.81 11.80
C HIS A 64 -5.38 -7.92 12.62
N GLY A 65 -5.36 -7.49 13.88
CA GLY A 65 -4.17 -7.52 14.72
C GLY A 65 -3.07 -6.54 14.28
N ILE A 66 -3.43 -5.49 13.56
CA ILE A 66 -2.50 -4.52 12.97
C ILE A 66 -2.31 -3.33 13.92
N GLY A 67 -1.07 -3.06 14.31
CA GLY A 67 -0.72 -1.87 15.06
C GLY A 67 -0.78 -0.60 14.18
N GLN A 68 -1.13 0.54 14.77
CA GLN A 68 -1.12 1.81 14.06
C GLN A 68 0.11 2.65 14.44
N LYS A 69 0.77 3.20 13.43
CA LYS A 69 1.84 4.20 13.59
C LYS A 69 1.52 5.43 12.75
N PHE A 70 1.83 6.60 13.30
CA PHE A 70 1.55 7.88 12.64
C PHE A 70 2.83 8.64 12.34
N THR A 71 2.83 9.40 11.24
CA THR A 71 3.93 10.33 10.92
C THR A 71 4.09 11.36 12.04
N ARG A 72 5.34 11.60 12.45
CA ARG A 72 5.62 12.66 13.43
C ARG A 72 5.39 14.02 12.78
N ILE A 73 4.72 14.92 13.52
CA ILE A 73 4.58 16.32 13.12
C ILE A 73 5.99 16.91 12.93
N ASN A 74 6.22 17.63 11.84
CA ASN A 74 7.50 18.25 11.46
C ASN A 74 8.64 17.30 11.03
N ARG A 75 8.34 16.04 10.64
CA ARG A 75 9.32 15.17 9.98
C ARG A 75 8.78 14.65 8.65
N PRO A 76 8.86 15.44 7.56
CA PRO A 76 8.35 15.07 6.24
C PRO A 76 9.04 13.83 5.64
N GLN A 77 10.25 13.51 6.09
CA GLN A 77 11.02 12.35 5.62
C GLN A 77 10.32 11.00 5.86
N THR A 78 9.45 10.91 6.85
CA THR A 78 8.75 9.66 7.20
C THR A 78 7.64 9.28 6.21
N ASN A 79 7.12 10.24 5.43
CA ASN A 79 6.11 10.00 4.41
C ASN A 79 6.68 9.99 2.97
N GLY A 80 7.97 10.26 2.81
CA GLY A 80 8.61 10.42 1.49
C GLY A 80 8.54 9.19 0.59
N LYS A 81 8.36 7.98 1.16
CA LYS A 81 8.17 6.75 0.39
C LYS A 81 6.79 6.74 -0.27
N ALA A 82 5.73 6.99 0.50
CA ALA A 82 4.37 7.05 -0.01
C ALA A 82 4.22 8.19 -1.04
N GLU A 83 4.75 9.38 -0.76
CA GLU A 83 4.72 10.52 -1.67
C GLU A 83 5.41 10.21 -3.01
N ARG A 84 6.55 9.52 -2.98
CA ARG A 84 7.25 9.09 -4.20
C ARG A 84 6.42 8.12 -5.03
N VAL A 85 5.73 7.18 -4.38
CA VAL A 85 4.87 6.22 -5.06
C VAL A 85 3.63 6.91 -5.64
N ILE A 86 3.01 7.84 -4.89
CA ILE A 86 1.92 8.68 -5.41
C ILE A 86 2.37 9.43 -6.66
N ARG A 87 3.53 10.08 -6.62
CA ARG A 87 4.10 10.77 -7.78
C ARG A 87 4.29 9.82 -8.96
N THR A 88 4.88 8.65 -8.73
CA THR A 88 5.06 7.63 -9.78
C THR A 88 3.73 7.21 -10.39
N LEU A 89 2.71 6.97 -9.56
CA LEU A 89 1.37 6.61 -10.04
C LEU A 89 0.74 7.75 -10.86
N MET A 90 0.87 8.98 -10.39
CA MET A 90 0.36 10.14 -11.13
C MET A 90 1.09 10.33 -12.46
N ASP A 91 2.41 10.28 -12.48
CA ASP A 91 3.24 10.56 -13.64
C ASP A 91 3.21 9.45 -14.70
N MET A 92 3.16 8.19 -14.27
CA MET A 92 3.25 7.03 -15.18
C MET A 92 1.88 6.47 -15.59
N TRP A 93 0.84 6.74 -14.82
CA TRP A 93 -0.49 6.19 -15.05
C TRP A 93 -1.54 7.28 -15.22
N HIS A 94 -1.87 8.04 -14.17
CA HIS A 94 -3.04 8.91 -14.15
C HIS A 94 -2.99 10.02 -15.20
N SER A 95 -1.82 10.66 -15.37
CA SER A 95 -1.64 11.76 -16.34
C SER A 95 -1.35 11.30 -17.78
N LYS A 96 -1.13 10.00 -17.98
CA LYS A 96 -0.77 9.45 -19.32
C LYS A 96 -1.93 8.73 -20.01
N ILE A 97 -2.97 8.37 -19.29
CA ILE A 97 -4.08 7.56 -19.81
C ILE A 97 -5.36 8.38 -19.82
N HIS A 98 -6.03 8.42 -20.96
CA HIS A 98 -7.41 8.89 -21.07
C HIS A 98 -8.34 7.72 -20.77
N PHE A 99 -9.11 7.84 -19.68
CA PHE A 99 -10.07 6.82 -19.27
C PHE A 99 -11.41 7.03 -19.96
N LYS A 100 -12.01 5.98 -20.49
CA LYS A 100 -13.32 6.02 -21.14
C LYS A 100 -14.44 6.24 -20.12
N ASP A 101 -14.34 5.55 -18.98
CA ASP A 101 -15.29 5.57 -17.88
C ASP A 101 -14.64 5.11 -16.58
N CYS A 102 -15.42 5.02 -15.50
CA CYS A 102 -14.93 4.57 -14.19
C CYS A 102 -14.46 3.11 -14.20
N ALA A 103 -15.11 2.25 -14.99
CA ALA A 103 -14.74 0.84 -15.10
C ALA A 103 -13.39 0.68 -15.81
N ASP A 104 -13.19 1.37 -16.93
CA ASP A 104 -11.91 1.40 -17.62
C ASP A 104 -10.80 1.94 -16.71
N ARG A 105 -11.07 3.03 -15.98
CA ARG A 105 -10.10 3.58 -15.02
C ARG A 105 -9.67 2.55 -13.97
N HIS A 106 -10.60 1.75 -13.45
CA HIS A 106 -10.29 0.70 -12.49
C HIS A 106 -9.45 -0.41 -13.11
N ILE A 107 -9.80 -0.87 -14.31
CA ILE A 107 -9.03 -1.87 -15.07
C ILE A 107 -7.60 -1.38 -15.35
N GLN A 108 -7.45 -0.14 -15.77
CA GLN A 108 -6.14 0.46 -16.02
C GLN A 108 -5.31 0.59 -14.74
N LEU A 109 -5.93 0.89 -13.58
CA LEU A 109 -5.25 0.88 -12.29
C LEU A 109 -4.71 -0.51 -11.94
N LEU A 110 -5.52 -1.56 -12.10
CA LEU A 110 -5.07 -2.94 -11.84
C LEU A 110 -3.90 -3.34 -12.73
N ARG A 111 -3.94 -2.96 -14.02
CA ARG A 111 -2.81 -3.19 -14.95
C ARG A 111 -1.56 -2.44 -14.51
N PHE A 112 -1.70 -1.20 -14.04
CA PHE A 112 -0.57 -0.44 -13.52
C PHE A 112 0.01 -1.05 -12.26
N ILE A 113 -0.81 -1.49 -11.29
CA ILE A 113 -0.36 -2.17 -10.07
C ILE A 113 0.42 -3.43 -10.44
N ASN A 114 -0.11 -4.25 -11.35
CA ASN A 114 0.59 -5.44 -11.80
C ASN A 114 1.95 -5.10 -12.44
N PHE A 115 1.98 -4.14 -13.38
CA PHE A 115 3.23 -3.65 -13.98
C PHE A 115 4.23 -3.15 -12.91
N TYR A 116 3.76 -2.35 -11.95
CA TYR A 116 4.59 -1.80 -10.88
C TYR A 116 5.23 -2.90 -10.01
N ASN A 117 4.44 -3.91 -9.67
CA ASN A 117 4.87 -4.98 -8.76
C ASN A 117 5.71 -6.07 -9.45
N THR A 118 5.47 -6.35 -10.75
CA THR A 118 6.07 -7.52 -11.42
C THR A 118 7.04 -7.20 -12.55
N VAL A 119 7.00 -5.99 -13.11
CA VAL A 119 7.77 -5.64 -14.32
C VAL A 119 8.71 -4.46 -14.09
N LYS A 120 8.23 -3.43 -13.38
CA LYS A 120 9.00 -2.19 -13.20
C LYS A 120 10.19 -2.39 -12.25
N PRO A 121 11.44 -2.13 -12.68
CA PRO A 121 12.59 -2.17 -11.80
C PRO A 121 12.59 -0.98 -10.83
N HIS A 122 12.98 -1.22 -9.58
CA HIS A 122 13.03 -0.22 -8.53
C HIS A 122 14.47 0.01 -8.06
N LYS A 123 14.99 1.22 -8.23
CA LYS A 123 16.34 1.58 -7.80
C LYS A 123 16.61 1.28 -6.31
N SER A 124 15.58 1.48 -5.47
CA SER A 124 15.67 1.19 -4.02
C SER A 124 15.72 -0.31 -3.68
N LEU A 125 15.47 -1.16 -4.66
CA LEU A 125 15.54 -2.63 -4.56
C LEU A 125 16.67 -3.19 -5.44
N ASN A 126 17.71 -2.43 -5.72
CA ASN A 126 18.81 -2.81 -6.61
C ASN A 126 18.30 -3.22 -8.02
N ASN A 127 17.32 -2.49 -8.54
CA ASN A 127 16.62 -2.75 -9.79
C ASN A 127 15.78 -4.05 -9.83
N ALA A 128 15.56 -4.72 -8.70
CA ALA A 128 14.58 -5.77 -8.61
C ALA A 128 13.15 -5.21 -8.57
N THR A 129 12.18 -6.05 -8.90
CA THR A 129 10.75 -5.78 -8.71
C THR A 129 10.31 -6.16 -7.29
N PRO A 130 9.21 -5.60 -6.77
CA PRO A 130 8.61 -6.04 -5.52
C PRO A 130 8.34 -7.55 -5.47
N TYR A 131 7.84 -8.11 -6.56
CA TYR A 131 7.57 -9.55 -6.69
C TYR A 131 8.83 -10.40 -6.53
N GLU A 132 9.95 -10.02 -7.16
CA GLU A 132 11.22 -10.73 -7.01
C GLU A 132 11.73 -10.69 -5.57
N ILE A 133 11.59 -9.56 -4.86
CA ILE A 133 11.97 -9.43 -3.45
C ILE A 133 11.13 -10.38 -2.58
N LEU A 134 9.80 -10.41 -2.77
CA LEU A 134 8.92 -11.30 -2.01
C LEU A 134 9.19 -12.76 -2.32
N THR A 135 9.37 -13.11 -3.60
CA THR A 135 9.69 -14.47 -4.01
C THR A 135 11.02 -14.94 -3.40
N ALA A 136 12.04 -14.09 -3.41
CA ALA A 136 13.31 -14.39 -2.77
C ALA A 136 13.17 -14.59 -1.26
N TYR A 137 12.35 -13.76 -0.59
CA TYR A 137 12.11 -13.87 0.84
C TYR A 137 11.40 -15.20 1.21
N PHE A 138 10.34 -15.56 0.50
CA PHE A 138 9.58 -16.78 0.79
C PHE A 138 10.29 -18.07 0.38
N ASN A 139 11.21 -18.01 -0.60
CA ASN A 139 12.01 -19.16 -1.04
C ASN A 139 13.29 -19.34 -0.22
N GLN A 140 13.57 -18.48 0.76
CA GLN A 140 14.70 -18.71 1.67
C GLN A 140 14.47 -19.97 2.48
N PRO A 141 15.44 -20.92 2.54
CA PRO A 141 15.32 -22.08 3.40
C PRO A 141 15.20 -21.58 4.84
N ILE A 142 14.15 -22.05 5.53
CA ILE A 142 14.00 -21.78 6.97
C ILE A 142 15.20 -22.40 7.66
N CYS A 143 16.22 -21.61 7.97
CA CYS A 143 17.25 -22.01 8.89
C CYS A 143 16.57 -22.23 10.25
N LYS A 144 16.26 -23.49 10.54
CA LYS A 144 15.91 -23.89 11.90
C LYS A 144 17.10 -23.58 12.77
N GLN A 145 17.05 -22.47 13.49
CA GLN A 145 17.94 -22.29 14.65
C GLN A 145 17.50 -23.34 15.67
N LEU A 146 18.29 -24.39 15.76
CA LEU A 146 18.27 -25.36 16.85
C LEU A 146 18.87 -24.71 18.10
#